data_a6e445b2f9e169407e28ba9538026eb1
#
_entry.id   a6e445b2f9e169407e28ba9538026eb1
#
_cell.length_a   1.000
_cell.length_b   1.000
_cell.length_c   1.000
_cell.angle_alpha   90.00
_cell.angle_beta   90.00
_cell.angle_gamma   90.00
#
_symmetry.space_group_name_H-M   'P 1'
#
loop_
_entity.id
_entity.type
_entity.pdbx_description
1 polymer ?
#
loop_
_entity_poly.entity_id
_entity_poly.type
_entity_poly.pdbx_seq_one_letter_code
_entity_poly.pdbx_strand_id
1 'polypeptide(L)' 'MIKHDTQVEDKVCGTDGVTYTNECQLRVTSCRKQQFIVIASHGHCGKLYWFTMYLI' A
#
# COMPACT_ATOMS: atom_id res chain seq x y z
N MET A 1 -4.66 -13.35 18.62
CA MET A 1 -4.50 -13.13 18.17
C MET A 1 -4.37 -12.69 17.25
N ILE A 2 -4.33 -12.37 16.81
CA ILE A 2 -4.28 -11.83 16.03
C ILE A 2 -3.65 -11.94 15.10
N LYS A 3 -3.67 -11.91 14.40
CA LYS A 3 -3.23 -12.23 13.63
C LYS A 3 -3.02 -11.58 12.48
N HIS A 4 -2.66 -10.65 12.39
CA HIS A 4 -2.31 -10.04 11.30
C HIS A 4 -1.29 -10.72 10.64
N ASP A 5 -0.53 -11.32 11.33
CA ASP A 5 0.54 -11.87 10.77
C ASP A 5 0.22 -12.99 9.97
N THR A 6 -0.85 -13.49 10.10
CA THR A 6 -1.08 -14.60 9.46
C THR A 6 -1.29 -14.36 8.15
N GLN A 7 -1.00 -13.76 7.72
CA GLN A 7 -0.99 -13.67 6.61
C GLN A 7 -1.77 -13.75 5.65
N VAL A 8 -2.49 -13.15 5.62
CA VAL A 8 -3.35 -13.08 4.67
C VAL A 8 -2.76 -12.12 3.79
N GLU A 9 -2.36 -12.50 2.64
CA GLU A 9 -1.77 -11.64 1.80
C GLU A 9 -2.79 -10.88 1.06
N ASP A 10 -3.16 -9.77 1.40
CA ASP A 10 -4.17 -8.98 0.74
C ASP A 10 -3.47 -7.70 0.31
N LYS A 11 -2.71 -7.77 -0.75
CA LYS A 11 -1.92 -6.64 -1.15
C LYS A 11 -2.69 -5.37 -1.41
N VAL A 12 -2.11 -4.26 -1.07
CA VAL A 12 -2.75 -2.96 -1.28
C VAL A 12 -1.70 -2.00 -1.80
N CYS A 13 -2.14 -1.04 -2.57
CA CYS A 13 -1.25 -0.03 -3.10
C CYS A 13 -1.47 1.23 -2.28
N GLY A 14 -0.41 1.75 -1.70
CA GLY A 14 -0.51 2.95 -0.89
C GLY A 14 -0.45 4.21 -1.74
N THR A 15 -0.87 5.30 -1.16
CA THR A 15 -0.85 6.58 -1.87
C THR A 15 0.57 7.05 -2.12
N ASP A 16 1.53 6.38 -1.53
CA ASP A 16 2.93 6.72 -1.78
C ASP A 16 3.47 5.93 -2.96
N GLY A 17 2.62 5.15 -3.62
CA GLY A 17 3.06 4.38 -4.79
C GLY A 17 3.75 3.08 -4.44
N VAL A 18 3.67 2.64 -3.23
CA VAL A 18 4.32 1.42 -2.81
C VAL A 18 3.29 0.33 -2.55
N THR A 19 3.59 -0.88 -2.98
CA THR A 19 2.69 -2.01 -2.75
C THR A 19 3.03 -2.64 -1.41
N TYR A 20 2.04 -2.77 -0.56
CA TYR A 20 2.24 -3.37 0.75
C TYR A 20 1.57 -4.73 0.79
N THR A 21 2.06 -5.61 1.63
CA THR A 21 1.54 -6.96 1.74
C THR A 21 0.09 -6.96 2.17
N ASN A 22 -0.26 -6.05 3.05
CA ASN A 22 -1.64 -5.91 3.47
C ASN A 22 -1.80 -4.56 4.13
N GLU A 23 -3.01 -4.25 4.48
CA GLU A 23 -3.30 -2.95 5.06
C GLU A 23 -2.56 -2.72 6.37
N CYS A 24 -2.37 -3.77 7.13
CA CYS A 24 -1.68 -3.65 8.40
C CYS A 24 -0.26 -3.14 8.18
N GLN A 25 0.42 -3.69 7.18
CA GLN A 25 1.78 -3.26 6.89
C GLN A 25 1.80 -1.82 6.43
N LEU A 26 0.79 -1.44 5.68
CA LEU A 26 0.70 -0.08 5.19
C LEU A 26 0.58 0.88 6.38
N ARG A 27 -0.25 0.52 7.34
CA ARG A 27 -0.45 1.37 8.49
C ARG A 27 0.79 1.49 9.35
N VAL A 28 1.50 0.39 9.51
CA VAL A 28 2.71 0.40 10.28
C VAL A 28 3.73 1.33 9.62
N THR A 29 3.85 1.23 8.31
CA THR A 29 4.79 2.05 7.59
C THR A 29 4.41 3.52 7.66
N SER A 30 3.12 3.78 7.54
CA SER A 30 2.64 5.14 7.60
C SER A 30 3.02 5.76 8.95
N CYS A 31 2.84 5.00 9.99
CA CYS A 31 3.16 5.46 11.32
C CYS A 31 4.64 5.68 11.51
N ARG A 32 5.44 4.74 11.04
CA ARG A 32 6.85 4.86 11.20
C ARG A 32 7.43 6.03 10.48
N LYS A 33 6.98 6.29 9.28
CA LYS A 33 7.51 7.40 8.51
C LYS A 33 6.84 8.69 8.85
N GLN A 34 5.82 8.62 9.66
CA GLN A 34 5.07 9.80 10.01
C GLN A 34 4.57 10.48 8.74
N GLN A 35 4.10 9.66 7.80
CA GLN A 35 3.57 10.15 6.58
C GLN A 35 2.17 9.65 6.48
N PHE A 36 1.28 10.41 5.93
CA PHE A 36 -0.10 9.99 5.81
C PHE A 36 -0.24 9.12 4.58
N ILE A 37 -0.20 7.83 4.74
CA ILE A 37 -0.33 6.89 3.64
C ILE A 37 -1.62 6.13 3.83
N VAL A 38 -2.47 6.14 2.82
CA VAL A 38 -3.70 5.37 2.89
C VAL A 38 -3.76 4.48 1.67
N ILE A 39 -4.76 3.63 1.58
CA ILE A 39 -4.89 2.71 0.47
C ILE A 39 -5.42 3.46 -0.74
N ALA A 40 -4.66 3.42 -1.82
CA ALA A 40 -5.09 4.05 -3.05
C ALA A 40 -5.88 3.04 -3.85
N SER A 41 -5.50 1.78 -3.82
CA SER A 41 -6.26 0.76 -4.52
C SER A 41 -5.87 -0.58 -3.93
N HIS A 42 -6.67 -1.59 -4.16
CA HIS A 42 -6.38 -2.91 -3.68
C HIS A 42 -5.58 -3.65 -4.73
N GLY A 43 -4.66 -4.47 -4.29
CA GLY A 43 -3.81 -5.21 -5.19
C GLY A 43 -2.53 -4.43 -5.42
N HIS A 44 -1.74 -4.89 -6.37
CA HIS A 44 -0.49 -4.24 -6.67
C HIS A 44 -0.70 -2.86 -7.27
N CYS A 45 0.23 -1.99 -7.05
CA CYS A 45 0.19 -0.69 -7.69
C CYS A 45 0.38 -0.92 -9.17
N GLY A 46 -0.37 -0.21 -9.99
CA GLY A 46 -0.25 -0.37 -11.42
C GLY A 46 0.78 0.57 -11.95
N LYS A 47 1.87 0.03 -12.43
CA LYS A 47 2.91 0.85 -12.95
C LYS A 47 2.51 1.68 -14.12
N LEU A 48 1.77 1.10 -15.02
CA LEU A 48 1.36 1.84 -16.19
C LEU A 48 0.51 3.01 -15.79
N TYR A 49 -0.26 2.82 -14.77
CA TYR A 49 -1.13 3.85 -14.31
C TYR A 49 -0.33 5.06 -13.86
N TRP A 50 0.69 4.82 -13.06
CA TRP A 50 1.51 5.89 -12.57
C TRP A 50 2.25 6.57 -13.69
N PHE A 51 2.70 5.78 -14.61
CA PHE A 51 3.43 6.28 -15.71
C PHE A 51 2.57 7.20 -16.54
N THR A 52 1.35 6.81 -16.76
CA THR A 52 0.44 7.60 -17.53
C THR A 52 0.20 8.94 -16.87
N MET A 53 0.01 8.93 -15.61
CA MET A 53 -0.22 10.15 -14.91
C MET A 53 0.96 11.07 -15.00
N TYR A 54 2.10 10.49 -15.02
CA TYR A 54 3.28 11.28 -15.07
C TYR A 54 3.42 11.99 -16.39
N LEU A 55 3.05 11.37 -17.45
CA LEU A 55 3.19 11.95 -18.74
C LEU A 55 2.19 13.04 -19.01
N ILE A 56 1.18 13.09 -18.27
CA ILE A 56 0.24 14.15 -18.45
C ILE A 56 0.65 15.36 -17.72
#